data_38348d32ad2f9c8318a95e085f0739b4
#
_entry.id   38348d32ad2f9c8318a95e085f0739b4
#
_cell.length_a   1.000
_cell.length_b   1.000
_cell.length_c   1.000
_cell.angle_alpha   90.00
_cell.angle_beta   90.00
_cell.angle_gamma   90.00
#
_symmetry.space_group_name_H-M   'P 1'
#
loop_
_entity.id
_entity.type
_entity.pdbx_description
1 polymer ?
#
loop_
_entity_poly.entity_id
_entity_poly.type
_entity_poly.pdbx_seq_one_letter_code
_entity_poly.pdbx_strand_id
1 'polypeptide(L)'
;MRNLRWQLLIAVGGLILVIGLLIGQTPDLDIVAPQPVPGGVHIEALVGKVARLNPILDTFNQVDRDIDRLIYSSLIRFNSRGEPIPDLAAEWAVSADATLYTFTLRDDARWHDNEPVTSDDVIYTFSKMQDEDYPGPADLHTMWQQVNIIRLDELRVQFQLPEPFAPFLDYLSIGLLPDHLLRGVSAGELIDHPYNLQPIGTGPFSFDRFLVEDGEIVSISLVSFQDYYGQAPYLERVEFRFYESSRDALDAYIAGEIQGIGEVDPGIMNEVLDSPQLNMHTSRLPRISLVFLNTKHSEKTYLAEKKFRQALMLSINRQWIINHALQGQGLIPCGPIMPATWAHSESLESLPFDPESAARLLDELGWELPAGASPGTTEYRRAKDDQLLALELIYTDNPTHKIVAEMLKTNWESIGLQVELKEVESDSLLQIHLEPRDFEAVLTEIDLSRSPDPDPYPFWHDSQTESGQNYGGFTDRNISIWLEQARVTPDFGRRAELYRNFQHRFQDLLPALLIYYNVYSYAIDAQVQGVTVGPLYDPSDRFRNIVDWYLLTRRSYSVQGSD
;
A
#
# COMPACT_ATOMS: atom_id res chain seq x y z
N MET A 1 63.69 41.97 41.34
CA MET A 1 62.53 41.83 40.50
C MET A 1 62.72 40.93 39.24
N ARG A 2 63.96 40.71 38.76
CA ARG A 2 64.22 39.91 37.52
C ARG A 2 64.14 38.41 37.76
N ASN A 3 64.41 37.89 38.94
CA ASN A 3 64.35 36.45 39.29
C ASN A 3 62.94 35.97 39.55
N LEU A 4 62.04 36.84 40.00
CA LEU A 4 60.64 36.48 40.25
C LEU A 4 59.83 36.18 38.96
N ARG A 5 60.23 36.88 37.86
CA ARG A 5 59.60 36.66 36.53
C ARG A 5 59.94 35.28 35.94
N TRP A 6 61.19 34.83 36.13
CA TRP A 6 61.64 33.50 35.67
C TRP A 6 61.00 32.37 36.48
N GLN A 7 60.80 32.54 37.77
CA GLN A 7 60.08 31.55 38.61
C GLN A 7 58.58 31.43 38.24
N LEU A 8 57.97 32.54 37.87
CA LEU A 8 56.59 32.60 37.44
C LEU A 8 56.43 31.95 36.07
N LEU A 9 57.33 32.13 35.13
CA LEU A 9 57.31 31.46 33.83
C LEU A 9 57.53 29.94 33.93
N ILE A 10 58.38 29.48 34.83
CA ILE A 10 58.60 28.06 35.09
C ILE A 10 57.38 27.45 35.75
N ALA A 11 56.69 28.14 36.67
CA ALA A 11 55.48 27.67 37.32
C ALA A 11 54.30 27.57 36.32
N VAL A 12 54.15 28.58 35.45
CA VAL A 12 53.11 28.57 34.39
C VAL A 12 53.43 27.49 33.34
N GLY A 13 54.68 27.32 32.93
CA GLY A 13 55.11 26.26 32.01
C GLY A 13 54.85 24.86 32.61
N GLY A 14 55.19 24.68 33.91
CA GLY A 14 54.87 23.43 34.63
C GLY A 14 53.41 23.15 34.75
N LEU A 15 52.57 24.18 35.01
CA LEU A 15 51.12 24.05 35.07
C LEU A 15 50.51 23.65 33.70
N ILE A 16 50.99 24.28 32.61
CA ILE A 16 50.57 23.95 31.24
C ILE A 16 50.96 22.52 30.89
N LEU A 17 52.13 22.06 31.30
CA LEU A 17 52.61 20.69 31.05
C LEU A 17 51.80 19.67 31.84
N VAL A 18 51.46 19.97 33.08
CA VAL A 18 50.59 19.12 33.92
C VAL A 18 49.14 19.07 33.35
N ILE A 19 48.60 20.19 32.91
CA ILE A 19 47.28 20.24 32.26
C ILE A 19 47.33 19.45 30.93
N GLY A 20 48.39 19.61 30.13
CA GLY A 20 48.57 18.84 28.89
C GLY A 20 48.67 17.31 29.15
N LEU A 21 49.37 16.90 30.19
CA LEU A 21 49.46 15.50 30.61
C LEU A 21 48.13 14.97 31.15
N LEU A 22 47.36 15.76 31.89
CA LEU A 22 46.03 15.38 32.37
C LEU A 22 45.01 15.29 31.23
N ILE A 23 45.09 16.16 30.23
CA ILE A 23 44.22 16.07 29.04
C ILE A 23 44.62 14.87 28.17
N GLY A 24 45.94 14.55 28.08
CA GLY A 24 46.40 13.35 27.37
C GLY A 24 46.16 12.03 28.09
N GLN A 25 45.72 12.05 29.37
CA GLN A 25 45.34 10.87 30.15
C GLN A 25 43.83 10.71 30.26
N THR A 26 43.01 11.63 29.70
CA THR A 26 41.59 11.35 29.57
C THR A 26 41.43 10.22 28.55
N PRO A 27 40.94 9.06 28.95
CA PRO A 27 40.64 8.01 27.98
C PRO A 27 39.69 8.61 26.95
N ASP A 28 39.97 8.41 25.66
CA ASP A 28 38.97 8.66 24.61
C ASP A 28 37.77 7.82 24.93
N LEU A 29 36.77 8.46 25.53
CA LEU A 29 35.45 7.87 25.71
C LEU A 29 34.82 7.88 24.31
N ASP A 30 35.03 6.82 23.56
CA ASP A 30 34.20 6.59 22.39
C ASP A 30 32.75 6.53 22.88
N ILE A 31 31.99 7.56 22.52
CA ILE A 31 30.55 7.58 22.75
C ILE A 31 29.98 6.52 21.82
N VAL A 32 29.80 5.31 22.35
CA VAL A 32 29.07 4.26 21.63
C VAL A 32 27.66 4.80 21.42
N ALA A 33 27.17 4.70 20.17
CA ALA A 33 25.82 5.11 19.84
C ALA A 33 24.81 4.47 20.81
N PRO A 34 23.79 5.21 21.26
CA PRO A 34 22.78 4.65 22.15
C PRO A 34 22.20 3.37 21.57
N GLN A 35 22.22 2.29 22.34
CA GLN A 35 21.64 1.01 21.90
C GLN A 35 20.22 0.89 22.40
N PRO A 36 19.27 0.39 21.55
CA PRO A 36 17.90 0.13 21.96
C PRO A 36 17.89 -0.91 23.09
N VAL A 37 16.95 -0.72 24.03
CA VAL A 37 16.68 -1.70 25.10
C VAL A 37 15.17 -1.97 25.16
N PRO A 38 14.76 -3.19 25.53
CA PRO A 38 13.36 -3.53 25.68
C PRO A 38 12.66 -2.65 26.70
N GLY A 39 11.40 -2.29 26.43
CA GLY A 39 10.50 -1.55 27.30
C GLY A 39 9.79 -0.40 26.61
N GLY A 40 8.80 0.15 27.31
CA GLY A 40 7.97 1.26 26.84
C GLY A 40 6.70 0.81 26.14
N VAL A 41 5.75 1.75 26.06
CA VAL A 41 4.44 1.57 25.44
C VAL A 41 4.33 2.53 24.28
N HIS A 42 4.04 2.01 23.09
CA HIS A 42 3.65 2.81 21.94
C HIS A 42 2.13 2.89 21.86
N ILE A 43 1.59 4.11 21.74
CA ILE A 43 0.15 4.34 21.63
C ILE A 43 -0.13 4.99 20.27
N GLU A 44 -0.93 4.31 19.44
CA GLU A 44 -1.28 4.76 18.10
C GLU A 44 -2.78 4.97 17.92
N ALA A 45 -3.15 6.05 17.26
CA ALA A 45 -4.52 6.29 16.84
C ALA A 45 -4.84 5.56 15.53
N LEU A 46 -5.96 4.86 15.51
CA LEU A 46 -6.58 4.33 14.30
C LEU A 46 -7.94 5.02 14.10
N VAL A 47 -8.23 5.40 12.85
CA VAL A 47 -9.52 5.96 12.46
C VAL A 47 -10.47 4.83 12.08
N GLY A 48 -11.56 4.70 12.82
CA GLY A 48 -12.53 3.61 12.67
C GLY A 48 -12.70 2.77 13.93
N LYS A 49 -13.27 1.60 13.79
CA LYS A 49 -13.59 0.67 14.89
C LYS A 49 -13.11 -0.72 14.59
N VAL A 50 -12.62 -1.44 15.60
CA VAL A 50 -12.34 -2.86 15.51
C VAL A 50 -13.65 -3.64 15.37
N ALA A 51 -13.64 -4.63 14.49
CA ALA A 51 -14.79 -5.51 14.28
C ALA A 51 -14.43 -6.98 14.55
N ARG A 52 -13.40 -7.51 13.89
CA ARG A 52 -13.02 -8.92 13.95
C ARG A 52 -11.52 -9.09 13.76
N LEU A 53 -10.82 -9.47 14.81
CA LEU A 53 -9.40 -9.79 14.73
C LEU A 53 -9.20 -11.19 14.18
N ASN A 54 -9.35 -11.31 12.87
CA ASN A 54 -9.29 -12.57 12.14
C ASN A 54 -8.82 -12.33 10.70
N PRO A 55 -7.62 -12.82 10.32
CA PRO A 55 -6.97 -12.48 9.06
C PRO A 55 -7.69 -12.95 7.79
N ILE A 56 -8.64 -13.88 7.88
CA ILE A 56 -9.47 -14.25 6.73
C ILE A 56 -10.79 -13.45 6.64
N LEU A 57 -11.09 -12.62 7.66
CA LEU A 57 -12.30 -11.78 7.75
C LEU A 57 -12.01 -10.28 7.71
N ASP A 58 -10.74 -9.87 7.71
CA ASP A 58 -10.29 -8.48 7.83
C ASP A 58 -10.38 -7.66 6.51
N THR A 59 -10.77 -8.28 5.40
CA THR A 59 -10.66 -7.72 4.05
C THR A 59 -11.25 -6.31 3.91
N PHE A 60 -12.34 -6.03 4.60
CA PHE A 60 -13.09 -4.78 4.47
C PHE A 60 -12.89 -3.81 5.65
N ASN A 61 -12.01 -4.15 6.61
CA ASN A 61 -11.74 -3.29 7.77
C ASN A 61 -10.23 -3.06 7.95
N GLN A 62 -9.77 -1.81 7.68
CA GLN A 62 -8.36 -1.46 7.82
C GLN A 62 -7.89 -1.52 9.28
N VAL A 63 -8.76 -1.19 10.25
CA VAL A 63 -8.42 -1.25 11.69
C VAL A 63 -8.10 -2.68 12.10
N ASP A 64 -8.93 -3.66 11.65
CA ASP A 64 -8.68 -5.07 11.93
C ASP A 64 -7.35 -5.52 11.30
N ARG A 65 -7.09 -5.16 10.02
CA ARG A 65 -5.82 -5.48 9.34
C ARG A 65 -4.59 -4.92 10.04
N ASP A 66 -4.67 -3.68 10.52
CA ASP A 66 -3.57 -3.03 11.23
C ASP A 66 -3.18 -3.79 12.50
N ILE A 67 -4.18 -4.27 13.22
CA ILE A 67 -4.00 -5.03 14.47
C ILE A 67 -3.56 -6.47 14.15
N ASP A 68 -4.22 -7.13 13.20
CA ASP A 68 -3.93 -8.50 12.78
C ASP A 68 -2.50 -8.65 12.27
N ARG A 69 -1.94 -7.60 11.67
CA ARG A 69 -0.53 -7.56 11.24
C ARG A 69 0.48 -7.79 12.38
N LEU A 70 0.12 -7.44 13.60
CA LEU A 70 0.96 -7.63 14.78
C LEU A 70 0.70 -8.97 15.47
N ILE A 71 -0.52 -9.49 15.36
CA ILE A 71 -0.97 -10.69 16.06
C ILE A 71 -0.64 -11.96 15.27
N TYR A 72 -0.76 -11.91 13.93
CA TYR A 72 -0.65 -13.09 13.08
C TYR A 72 0.59 -13.04 12.17
N SER A 73 1.10 -14.21 11.85
CA SER A 73 2.09 -14.42 10.80
C SER A 73 1.51 -15.28 9.67
N SER A 74 2.07 -15.15 8.49
CA SER A 74 1.66 -15.85 7.28
C SER A 74 2.69 -16.89 6.84
N LEU A 75 2.40 -17.71 5.82
CA LEU A 75 3.39 -18.63 5.28
C LEU A 75 4.61 -17.90 4.73
N ILE A 76 4.38 -16.84 3.98
CA ILE A 76 5.40 -15.97 3.40
C ILE A 76 5.01 -14.52 3.63
N ARG A 77 5.99 -13.64 3.60
CA ARG A 77 5.80 -12.18 3.57
C ARG A 77 6.53 -11.58 2.38
N PHE A 78 6.35 -10.31 2.15
CA PHE A 78 7.01 -9.61 1.04
C PHE A 78 7.95 -8.53 1.57
N ASN A 79 9.09 -8.38 0.89
CA ASN A 79 9.98 -7.27 1.14
C ASN A 79 9.45 -5.96 0.51
N SER A 80 10.18 -4.85 0.68
CA SER A 80 9.78 -3.54 0.14
C SER A 80 9.71 -3.47 -1.39
N ARG A 81 10.25 -4.47 -2.10
CA ARG A 81 10.18 -4.57 -3.58
C ARG A 81 9.04 -5.45 -4.06
N GLY A 82 8.30 -6.10 -3.15
CA GLY A 82 7.27 -7.08 -3.47
C GLY A 82 7.82 -8.45 -3.84
N GLU A 83 9.05 -8.77 -3.43
CA GLU A 83 9.62 -10.10 -3.62
C GLU A 83 9.26 -10.96 -2.40
N PRO A 84 8.79 -12.21 -2.58
CA PRO A 84 8.41 -13.09 -1.49
C PRO A 84 9.64 -13.51 -0.68
N ILE A 85 9.50 -13.49 0.63
CA ILE A 85 10.53 -13.91 1.59
C ILE A 85 9.92 -14.85 2.64
N PRO A 86 10.71 -15.74 3.27
CA PRO A 86 10.26 -16.63 4.33
C PRO A 86 9.58 -15.91 5.50
N ASP A 87 8.56 -16.59 6.08
CA ASP A 87 7.95 -16.22 7.35
C ASP A 87 7.71 -17.49 8.18
N LEU A 88 6.47 -17.99 8.37
CA LEU A 88 6.23 -19.30 9.01
C LEU A 88 6.75 -20.46 8.15
N ALA A 89 6.75 -20.34 6.82
CA ALA A 89 7.50 -21.25 5.98
C ALA A 89 8.98 -20.85 5.95
N ALA A 90 9.87 -21.74 6.37
CA ALA A 90 11.32 -21.54 6.30
C ALA A 90 11.81 -21.54 4.84
N GLU A 91 11.18 -22.36 4.00
CA GLU A 91 11.48 -22.48 2.57
C GLU A 91 10.27 -23.02 1.80
N TRP A 92 10.29 -22.81 0.49
CA TRP A 92 9.32 -23.42 -0.42
C TRP A 92 9.97 -23.80 -1.75
N ALA A 93 9.32 -24.73 -2.44
CA ALA A 93 9.71 -25.17 -3.78
C ALA A 93 8.51 -25.15 -4.72
N VAL A 94 8.76 -24.78 -5.98
CA VAL A 94 7.76 -24.77 -7.06
C VAL A 94 8.15 -25.81 -8.11
N SER A 95 7.20 -26.63 -8.55
CA SER A 95 7.43 -27.60 -9.62
C SER A 95 7.77 -26.91 -10.96
N ALA A 96 8.42 -27.64 -11.85
CA ALA A 96 8.85 -27.10 -13.13
C ALA A 96 7.69 -26.61 -14.04
N ASP A 97 6.50 -27.20 -13.85
CA ASP A 97 5.25 -26.80 -14.52
C ASP A 97 4.46 -25.73 -13.73
N ALA A 98 5.01 -25.23 -12.62
CA ALA A 98 4.41 -24.20 -11.76
C ALA A 98 2.99 -24.52 -11.24
N THR A 99 2.64 -25.82 -11.12
CA THR A 99 1.34 -26.26 -10.58
C THR A 99 1.42 -26.76 -9.15
N LEU A 100 2.61 -27.12 -8.65
CA LEU A 100 2.81 -27.59 -7.27
C LEU A 100 3.70 -26.63 -6.51
N TYR A 101 3.20 -26.16 -5.35
CA TYR A 101 3.92 -25.32 -4.40
C TYR A 101 4.04 -26.09 -3.08
N THR A 102 5.26 -26.45 -2.70
CA THR A 102 5.53 -27.21 -1.46
C THR A 102 6.22 -26.33 -0.45
N PHE A 103 5.64 -26.15 0.72
CA PHE A 103 6.15 -25.33 1.82
C PHE A 103 6.64 -26.22 2.96
N THR A 104 7.80 -25.87 3.51
CA THR A 104 8.34 -26.45 4.74
C THR A 104 8.24 -25.41 5.85
N LEU A 105 7.46 -25.70 6.88
CA LEU A 105 7.28 -24.82 8.03
C LEU A 105 8.52 -24.81 8.92
N ARG A 106 8.69 -23.74 9.68
CA ARG A 106 9.68 -23.64 10.76
C ARG A 106 9.32 -24.61 11.89
N ASP A 107 10.29 -25.20 12.53
CA ASP A 107 10.10 -26.08 13.69
C ASP A 107 10.12 -25.32 15.04
N ASP A 108 10.55 -24.05 15.01
CA ASP A 108 10.64 -23.15 16.16
C ASP A 108 9.44 -22.19 16.30
N ALA A 109 8.50 -22.16 15.34
CA ALA A 109 7.33 -21.31 15.41
C ALA A 109 6.28 -21.83 16.39
N ARG A 110 5.73 -20.93 17.20
CA ARG A 110 4.69 -21.23 18.20
C ARG A 110 3.56 -20.22 18.16
N TRP A 111 2.38 -20.69 18.53
CA TRP A 111 1.23 -19.86 18.85
C TRP A 111 1.45 -19.13 20.18
N HIS A 112 0.68 -18.07 20.43
CA HIS A 112 0.78 -17.29 21.68
C HIS A 112 0.45 -18.08 22.94
N ASP A 113 -0.21 -19.23 22.81
CA ASP A 113 -0.48 -20.19 23.88
C ASP A 113 0.58 -21.32 24.00
N ASN A 114 1.69 -21.18 23.26
CA ASN A 114 2.84 -22.09 23.20
C ASN A 114 2.62 -23.41 22.44
N GLU A 115 1.46 -23.64 21.82
CA GLU A 115 1.30 -24.78 20.93
C GLU A 115 2.18 -24.62 19.67
N PRO A 116 2.74 -25.71 19.10
CA PRO A 116 3.54 -25.62 17.88
C PRO A 116 2.68 -25.30 16.66
N VAL A 117 3.25 -24.56 15.71
CA VAL A 117 2.62 -24.35 14.40
C VAL A 117 2.85 -25.58 13.53
N THR A 118 1.79 -26.08 12.91
CA THR A 118 1.83 -27.30 12.09
C THR A 118 1.15 -27.11 10.73
N SER A 119 1.32 -28.10 9.85
CA SER A 119 0.61 -28.13 8.56
C SER A 119 -0.91 -28.20 8.69
N ASP A 120 -1.45 -28.66 9.84
CA ASP A 120 -2.89 -28.71 10.10
C ASP A 120 -3.46 -27.29 10.24
N ASP A 121 -2.71 -26.32 10.80
CA ASP A 121 -3.12 -24.91 10.88
C ASP A 121 -3.20 -24.26 9.48
N VAL A 122 -2.24 -24.60 8.62
CA VAL A 122 -2.25 -24.16 7.22
C VAL A 122 -3.46 -24.70 6.48
N ILE A 123 -3.70 -26.00 6.59
CA ILE A 123 -4.86 -26.66 5.96
C ILE A 123 -6.17 -26.07 6.48
N TYR A 124 -6.27 -25.90 7.81
CA TYR A 124 -7.45 -25.29 8.43
C TYR A 124 -7.73 -23.91 7.83
N THR A 125 -6.75 -23.02 7.87
CA THR A 125 -6.90 -21.62 7.41
C THR A 125 -7.41 -21.54 5.97
N PHE A 126 -6.72 -22.19 5.05
CA PHE A 126 -7.08 -22.10 3.63
C PHE A 126 -8.33 -22.92 3.26
N SER A 127 -8.65 -24.00 4.01
CA SER A 127 -9.91 -24.71 3.84
C SER A 127 -11.14 -23.87 4.17
N LYS A 128 -11.00 -22.88 5.09
CA LYS A 128 -12.10 -21.95 5.38
C LYS A 128 -12.40 -21.01 4.22
N MET A 129 -11.39 -20.68 3.42
CA MET A 129 -11.59 -19.89 2.20
C MET A 129 -12.19 -20.70 1.05
N GLN A 130 -12.16 -22.05 1.14
CA GLN A 130 -12.84 -22.98 0.22
C GLN A 130 -14.29 -23.30 0.62
N ASP A 131 -14.66 -22.99 1.86
CA ASP A 131 -15.98 -23.26 2.41
C ASP A 131 -17.07 -22.44 1.68
N GLU A 132 -18.23 -23.06 1.38
CA GLU A 132 -19.33 -22.39 0.69
C GLU A 132 -19.89 -21.18 1.46
N ASP A 133 -19.74 -21.19 2.79
CA ASP A 133 -20.17 -20.11 3.67
C ASP A 133 -19.07 -19.07 3.93
N TYR A 134 -17.96 -19.07 3.17
CA TYR A 134 -16.90 -18.09 3.33
C TYR A 134 -17.38 -16.67 2.99
N PRO A 135 -17.34 -15.71 3.93
CA PRO A 135 -17.92 -14.38 3.75
C PRO A 135 -16.99 -13.38 3.06
N GLY A 136 -15.82 -13.82 2.63
CA GLY A 136 -14.83 -12.96 1.96
C GLY A 136 -15.14 -12.69 0.49
N PRO A 137 -14.22 -12.07 -0.26
CA PRO A 137 -14.39 -11.76 -1.68
C PRO A 137 -14.67 -13.00 -2.53
N ALA A 138 -15.68 -12.91 -3.41
CA ALA A 138 -16.13 -14.03 -4.22
C ALA A 138 -15.07 -14.55 -5.21
N ASP A 139 -14.24 -13.68 -5.74
CA ASP A 139 -13.11 -14.03 -6.62
C ASP A 139 -12.03 -14.83 -5.87
N LEU A 140 -11.72 -14.42 -4.64
CA LEU A 140 -10.80 -15.12 -3.75
C LEU A 140 -11.35 -16.52 -3.39
N HIS A 141 -12.63 -16.61 -3.04
CA HIS A 141 -13.31 -17.87 -2.79
C HIS A 141 -13.23 -18.80 -4.02
N THR A 142 -13.58 -18.29 -5.21
CA THR A 142 -13.53 -19.05 -6.46
C THR A 142 -12.12 -19.56 -6.78
N MET A 143 -11.10 -18.78 -6.52
CA MET A 143 -9.70 -19.20 -6.70
C MET A 143 -9.35 -20.33 -5.75
N TRP A 144 -9.66 -20.18 -4.45
CA TRP A 144 -9.31 -21.21 -3.46
C TRP A 144 -10.08 -22.51 -3.66
N GLN A 145 -11.32 -22.51 -4.14
CA GLN A 145 -12.08 -23.73 -4.46
C GLN A 145 -11.38 -24.63 -5.50
N GLN A 146 -10.51 -24.06 -6.34
CA GLN A 146 -9.79 -24.80 -7.37
C GLN A 146 -8.45 -25.38 -6.89
N VAL A 147 -7.96 -24.97 -5.70
CA VAL A 147 -6.67 -25.38 -5.15
C VAL A 147 -6.83 -26.62 -4.28
N ASN A 148 -6.06 -27.69 -4.56
CA ASN A 148 -6.02 -28.86 -3.71
C ASN A 148 -4.91 -28.70 -2.67
N ILE A 149 -5.24 -28.80 -1.38
CA ILE A 149 -4.30 -28.63 -0.26
C ILE A 149 -3.98 -30.02 0.30
N ILE A 150 -2.69 -30.39 0.28
CA ILE A 150 -2.22 -31.74 0.60
C ILE A 150 -1.29 -31.69 1.81
N ARG A 151 -1.64 -32.38 2.88
CA ARG A 151 -0.74 -32.63 4.00
C ARG A 151 0.32 -33.66 3.62
N LEU A 152 1.58 -33.29 3.63
CA LEU A 152 2.68 -34.25 3.41
C LEU A 152 3.16 -34.86 4.71
N ASP A 153 3.38 -34.04 5.74
CA ASP A 153 3.68 -34.41 7.12
C ASP A 153 3.36 -33.26 8.09
N GLU A 154 3.86 -33.30 9.32
CA GLU A 154 3.56 -32.32 10.36
C GLU A 154 4.04 -30.91 10.03
N LEU A 155 5.14 -30.76 9.29
CA LEU A 155 5.74 -29.47 8.93
C LEU A 155 5.69 -29.18 7.43
N ARG A 156 5.15 -30.07 6.60
CA ARG A 156 5.11 -29.86 5.15
C ARG A 156 3.70 -29.93 4.60
N VAL A 157 3.37 -28.90 3.81
CA VAL A 157 2.12 -28.79 3.08
C VAL A 157 2.39 -28.51 1.60
N GLN A 158 1.52 -29.01 0.74
CA GLN A 158 1.61 -28.78 -0.71
C GLN A 158 0.27 -28.23 -1.22
N PHE A 159 0.35 -27.19 -2.04
CA PHE A 159 -0.77 -26.65 -2.80
C PHE A 159 -0.63 -27.12 -4.24
N GLN A 160 -1.70 -27.70 -4.77
CA GLN A 160 -1.79 -28.13 -6.16
C GLN A 160 -2.83 -27.27 -6.89
N LEU A 161 -2.38 -26.54 -7.90
CA LEU A 161 -3.21 -25.70 -8.75
C LEU A 161 -3.64 -26.46 -9.99
N PRO A 162 -4.83 -26.18 -10.56
CA PRO A 162 -5.31 -26.80 -11.79
C PRO A 162 -4.46 -26.42 -13.02
N GLU A 163 -3.89 -25.23 -13.00
CA GLU A 163 -3.03 -24.68 -14.06
C GLU A 163 -1.95 -23.75 -13.45
N PRO A 164 -0.86 -23.46 -14.17
CA PRO A 164 0.16 -22.54 -13.68
C PRO A 164 -0.41 -21.17 -13.40
N PHE A 165 -0.15 -20.65 -12.18
CA PHE A 165 -0.57 -19.31 -11.78
C PHE A 165 0.52 -18.67 -10.92
N ALA A 166 1.38 -17.87 -11.53
CA ALA A 166 2.55 -17.29 -10.88
C ALA A 166 2.22 -16.27 -9.76
N PRO A 167 1.09 -15.50 -9.79
CA PRO A 167 0.68 -14.66 -8.66
C PRO A 167 0.22 -15.43 -7.41
N PHE A 168 0.17 -16.78 -7.44
CA PHE A 168 -0.34 -17.58 -6.32
C PHE A 168 0.32 -17.28 -4.97
N LEU A 169 1.61 -16.91 -4.96
CA LEU A 169 2.31 -16.59 -3.71
C LEU A 169 1.68 -15.42 -2.96
N ASP A 170 1.05 -14.46 -3.63
CA ASP A 170 0.40 -13.32 -2.98
C ASP A 170 -0.74 -13.76 -2.06
N TYR A 171 -1.46 -14.80 -2.45
CA TYR A 171 -2.58 -15.36 -1.70
C TYR A 171 -2.16 -16.13 -0.44
N LEU A 172 -0.85 -16.34 -0.24
CA LEU A 172 -0.28 -17.03 0.92
C LEU A 172 0.26 -16.08 1.99
N SER A 173 0.09 -14.77 1.81
CA SER A 173 0.47 -13.74 2.78
C SER A 173 -0.62 -13.43 3.83
N ILE A 174 -1.64 -14.27 3.91
CA ILE A 174 -2.73 -14.19 4.89
C ILE A 174 -2.27 -14.86 6.19
N GLY A 175 -2.56 -14.26 7.33
CA GLY A 175 -2.24 -14.82 8.65
C GLY A 175 -2.92 -16.18 8.87
N LEU A 176 -2.23 -17.09 9.54
CA LEU A 176 -2.78 -18.42 9.83
C LEU A 176 -3.69 -18.40 11.05
N LEU A 177 -4.69 -19.29 11.06
CA LEU A 177 -5.61 -19.56 12.16
C LEU A 177 -5.26 -20.87 12.88
N PRO A 178 -5.39 -20.94 14.23
CA PRO A 178 -5.04 -22.11 15.02
C PRO A 178 -6.08 -23.23 14.89
N ASP A 179 -5.72 -24.33 14.20
CA ASP A 179 -6.59 -25.50 14.10
C ASP A 179 -6.96 -26.08 15.47
N HIS A 180 -6.00 -26.11 16.41
CA HIS A 180 -6.24 -26.68 17.74
C HIS A 180 -7.34 -25.97 18.54
N LEU A 181 -7.60 -24.68 18.29
CA LEU A 181 -8.67 -23.92 18.94
C LEU A 181 -9.97 -23.87 18.13
N LEU A 182 -9.86 -23.93 16.79
CA LEU A 182 -10.99 -23.68 15.90
C LEU A 182 -11.46 -24.92 15.12
N ARG A 183 -10.88 -26.09 15.42
CA ARG A 183 -11.23 -27.35 14.76
C ARG A 183 -12.74 -27.61 14.83
N GLY A 184 -13.38 -27.80 13.66
CA GLY A 184 -14.80 -28.06 13.53
C GLY A 184 -15.67 -26.82 13.40
N VAL A 185 -15.12 -25.61 13.54
CA VAL A 185 -15.83 -24.36 13.28
C VAL A 185 -15.88 -24.13 11.78
N SER A 186 -17.07 -23.91 11.19
CA SER A 186 -17.27 -23.57 9.77
C SER A 186 -16.88 -22.10 9.49
N ALA A 187 -16.72 -21.74 8.20
CA ALA A 187 -16.40 -20.35 7.82
C ALA A 187 -17.51 -19.38 8.21
N GLY A 188 -18.80 -19.79 8.08
CA GLY A 188 -19.92 -18.98 8.51
C GLY A 188 -19.98 -18.75 10.02
N GLU A 189 -19.64 -19.77 10.82
CA GLU A 189 -19.60 -19.63 12.29
C GLU A 189 -18.44 -18.75 12.77
N LEU A 190 -17.35 -18.61 11.98
CA LEU A 190 -16.24 -17.72 12.33
C LEU A 190 -16.65 -16.25 12.38
N ILE A 191 -17.71 -15.82 11.67
CA ILE A 191 -18.14 -14.41 11.59
C ILE A 191 -18.38 -13.82 12.99
N ASP A 192 -19.06 -14.56 13.85
CA ASP A 192 -19.44 -14.12 15.20
C ASP A 192 -18.76 -14.96 16.29
N HIS A 193 -17.68 -15.66 15.96
CA HIS A 193 -16.97 -16.52 16.90
C HIS A 193 -16.24 -15.68 17.97
N PRO A 194 -16.30 -16.06 19.26
CA PRO A 194 -15.64 -15.33 20.35
C PRO A 194 -14.11 -15.18 20.17
N TYR A 195 -13.49 -16.07 19.42
CA TYR A 195 -12.08 -15.99 19.04
C TYR A 195 -11.70 -14.64 18.43
N ASN A 196 -12.58 -14.02 17.63
CA ASN A 196 -12.32 -12.74 16.97
C ASN A 196 -12.10 -11.57 17.93
N LEU A 197 -12.48 -11.74 19.22
CA LEU A 197 -12.25 -10.75 20.28
C LEU A 197 -11.20 -11.21 21.30
N GLN A 198 -10.65 -12.43 21.16
CA GLN A 198 -9.57 -12.95 21.99
C GLN A 198 -8.63 -13.78 21.10
N PRO A 199 -7.98 -13.13 20.13
CA PRO A 199 -7.19 -13.83 19.12
C PRO A 199 -5.91 -14.45 19.72
N ILE A 200 -5.59 -15.63 19.27
CA ILE A 200 -4.31 -16.33 19.50
C ILE A 200 -3.59 -16.43 18.16
N GLY A 201 -2.51 -15.71 17.99
CA GLY A 201 -1.72 -15.69 16.76
C GLY A 201 -0.31 -16.23 16.93
N THR A 202 0.53 -15.94 15.95
CA THR A 202 1.95 -16.34 15.90
C THR A 202 2.87 -15.15 15.69
N GLY A 203 2.30 -13.93 15.69
CA GLY A 203 3.00 -12.67 15.43
C GLY A 203 3.84 -12.18 16.61
N PRO A 204 4.55 -11.05 16.43
CA PRO A 204 5.44 -10.49 17.45
C PRO A 204 4.73 -9.93 18.68
N PHE A 205 3.41 -9.70 18.60
CA PHE A 205 2.62 -9.22 19.74
C PHE A 205 1.38 -10.10 19.93
N SER A 206 1.04 -10.36 21.20
CA SER A 206 -0.14 -11.11 21.60
C SER A 206 -1.21 -10.18 22.18
N PHE A 207 -2.47 -10.56 22.02
CA PHE A 207 -3.60 -9.86 22.63
C PHE A 207 -3.50 -9.86 24.16
N ASP A 208 -3.72 -8.69 24.79
CA ASP A 208 -3.78 -8.54 26.24
C ASP A 208 -5.22 -8.25 26.69
N ARG A 209 -5.79 -7.12 26.23
CA ARG A 209 -7.15 -6.72 26.62
C ARG A 209 -7.74 -5.65 25.72
N PHE A 210 -9.04 -5.51 25.76
CA PHE A 210 -9.78 -4.32 25.34
C PHE A 210 -10.05 -3.37 26.50
N LEU A 211 -10.12 -2.07 26.21
CA LEU A 211 -10.77 -1.07 27.04
C LEU A 211 -12.16 -0.80 26.46
N VAL A 212 -13.19 -0.93 27.29
CA VAL A 212 -14.59 -0.70 26.88
C VAL A 212 -15.14 0.45 27.70
N GLU A 213 -15.68 1.47 27.04
CA GLU A 213 -16.35 2.61 27.64
C GLU A 213 -17.74 2.74 27.00
N ASP A 214 -18.76 2.95 27.82
CA ASP A 214 -20.17 3.09 27.41
C ASP A 214 -20.68 1.95 26.47
N GLY A 215 -20.07 0.76 26.58
CA GLY A 215 -20.41 -0.42 25.78
C GLY A 215 -19.68 -0.51 24.43
N GLU A 216 -18.82 0.44 24.10
CA GLU A 216 -17.98 0.43 22.89
C GLU A 216 -16.52 0.13 23.23
N ILE A 217 -15.83 -0.58 22.33
CA ILE A 217 -14.38 -0.81 22.44
C ILE A 217 -13.68 0.48 22.00
N VAL A 218 -12.97 1.15 22.93
CA VAL A 218 -12.25 2.41 22.66
C VAL A 218 -10.76 2.21 22.47
N SER A 219 -10.19 1.10 22.97
CA SER A 219 -8.81 0.72 22.69
C SER A 219 -8.57 -0.76 22.81
N ILE A 220 -7.45 -1.21 22.20
CA ILE A 220 -6.90 -2.56 22.33
C ILE A 220 -5.44 -2.46 22.77
N SER A 221 -5.03 -3.35 23.65
CA SER A 221 -3.66 -3.48 24.13
C SER A 221 -3.07 -4.82 23.71
N LEU A 222 -1.88 -4.77 23.09
CA LEU A 222 -1.08 -5.91 22.72
C LEU A 222 0.23 -5.89 23.50
N VAL A 223 0.73 -7.05 23.91
CA VAL A 223 2.01 -7.20 24.61
C VAL A 223 3.00 -7.98 23.76
N SER A 224 4.28 -7.65 23.88
CA SER A 224 5.34 -8.35 23.12
C SER A 224 5.36 -9.86 23.44
N PHE A 225 5.39 -10.69 22.40
CA PHE A 225 5.53 -12.13 22.52
C PHE A 225 7.01 -12.50 22.58
N GLN A 226 7.48 -12.95 23.77
CA GLN A 226 8.90 -13.18 24.00
C GLN A 226 9.44 -14.44 23.29
N ASP A 227 8.57 -15.42 23.02
CA ASP A 227 8.90 -16.65 22.32
C ASP A 227 8.64 -16.54 20.79
N TYR A 228 8.54 -15.30 20.27
CA TYR A 228 8.43 -15.06 18.85
C TYR A 228 9.65 -15.62 18.10
N TYR A 229 9.43 -16.41 17.04
CA TYR A 229 10.49 -17.07 16.26
C TYR A 229 11.44 -16.11 15.51
N GLY A 230 11.04 -14.84 15.34
CA GLY A 230 11.88 -13.77 14.81
C GLY A 230 12.62 -13.01 15.91
N GLN A 231 13.00 -11.76 15.61
CA GLN A 231 13.55 -10.88 16.63
C GLN A 231 12.46 -10.46 17.62
N ALA A 232 12.71 -10.64 18.90
CA ALA A 232 11.80 -10.16 19.94
C ALA A 232 11.66 -8.62 19.86
N PRO A 233 10.43 -8.06 19.94
CA PRO A 233 10.20 -6.62 19.90
C PRO A 233 10.91 -5.87 21.03
N TYR A 234 11.41 -4.66 20.74
CA TYR A 234 11.89 -3.77 21.80
C TYR A 234 10.75 -3.12 22.57
N LEU A 235 9.61 -2.81 21.91
CA LEU A 235 8.41 -2.31 22.60
C LEU A 235 7.83 -3.41 23.49
N GLU A 236 7.55 -3.07 24.76
CA GLU A 236 6.87 -4.00 25.68
C GLU A 236 5.39 -4.13 25.33
N ARG A 237 4.78 -3.05 24.82
CA ARG A 237 3.35 -2.96 24.56
C ARG A 237 3.07 -2.02 23.40
N VAL A 238 2.04 -2.37 22.61
CA VAL A 238 1.41 -1.49 21.62
C VAL A 238 -0.06 -1.35 22.02
N GLU A 239 -0.54 -0.10 22.13
CA GLU A 239 -1.94 0.22 22.37
C GLU A 239 -2.51 0.96 21.16
N PHE A 240 -3.60 0.47 20.60
CA PHE A 240 -4.35 1.17 19.57
C PHE A 240 -5.58 1.82 20.19
N ARG A 241 -5.79 3.12 19.92
CA ARG A 241 -6.97 3.88 20.32
C ARG A 241 -7.77 4.24 19.08
N PHE A 242 -9.09 4.11 19.17
CA PHE A 242 -9.99 4.29 18.03
C PHE A 242 -10.62 5.68 18.06
N TYR A 243 -10.59 6.35 16.89
CA TYR A 243 -11.12 7.69 16.70
C TYR A 243 -12.05 7.74 15.50
N GLU A 244 -12.94 8.74 15.46
CA GLU A 244 -13.88 8.88 14.33
C GLU A 244 -13.24 9.57 13.11
N SER A 245 -12.20 10.37 13.33
CA SER A 245 -11.50 11.10 12.26
C SER A 245 -10.03 11.31 12.56
N SER A 246 -9.24 11.59 11.51
CA SER A 246 -7.83 12.02 11.65
C SER A 246 -7.71 13.32 12.45
N ARG A 247 -8.74 14.18 12.45
CA ARG A 247 -8.79 15.39 13.27
C ARG A 247 -8.82 15.05 14.76
N ASP A 248 -9.68 14.12 15.18
CA ASP A 248 -9.76 13.70 16.58
C ASP A 248 -8.45 13.03 17.04
N ALA A 249 -7.82 12.27 16.14
CA ALA A 249 -6.50 11.69 16.40
C ALA A 249 -5.42 12.77 16.59
N LEU A 250 -5.42 13.84 15.78
CA LEU A 250 -4.47 14.94 15.93
C LEU A 250 -4.71 15.69 17.26
N ASP A 251 -5.96 15.93 17.62
CA ASP A 251 -6.31 16.58 18.88
C ASP A 251 -5.84 15.75 20.09
N ALA A 252 -5.98 14.42 20.03
CA ALA A 252 -5.45 13.49 21.04
C ALA A 252 -3.93 13.50 21.10
N TYR A 253 -3.22 13.62 19.94
CA TYR A 253 -1.77 13.80 19.93
C TYR A 253 -1.37 15.11 20.63
N ILE A 254 -2.03 16.22 20.33
CA ILE A 254 -1.78 17.53 20.98
C ILE A 254 -2.03 17.45 22.48
N ALA A 255 -3.02 16.67 22.93
CA ALA A 255 -3.28 16.40 24.34
C ALA A 255 -2.23 15.50 25.01
N GLY A 256 -1.33 14.88 24.23
CA GLY A 256 -0.30 13.95 24.73
C GLY A 256 -0.84 12.55 25.06
N GLU A 257 -1.96 12.17 24.48
CA GLU A 257 -2.61 10.88 24.73
C GLU A 257 -2.11 9.75 23.85
N ILE A 258 -1.56 10.08 22.66
CA ILE A 258 -1.05 9.14 21.67
C ILE A 258 0.32 9.58 21.13
N GLN A 259 1.01 8.71 20.41
CA GLN A 259 2.33 8.95 19.81
C GLN A 259 2.33 8.73 18.30
N GLY A 260 1.33 8.07 17.73
CA GLY A 260 1.20 7.81 16.30
C GLY A 260 -0.20 8.11 15.79
N ILE A 261 -0.28 8.62 14.55
CA ILE A 261 -1.52 8.84 13.80
C ILE A 261 -1.47 7.95 12.57
N GLY A 262 -2.25 6.87 12.59
CA GLY A 262 -2.21 5.80 11.59
C GLY A 262 -2.48 6.28 10.16
N GLU A 263 -3.30 7.31 9.97
CA GLU A 263 -3.57 7.92 8.69
C GLU A 263 -3.70 9.44 8.82
N VAL A 264 -2.96 10.18 8.01
CA VAL A 264 -2.98 11.65 7.96
C VAL A 264 -3.72 12.10 6.71
N ASP A 265 -4.95 12.56 6.89
CA ASP A 265 -5.76 13.12 5.82
C ASP A 265 -5.19 14.46 5.29
N PRO A 266 -5.43 14.80 4.01
CA PRO A 266 -5.04 16.10 3.47
C PRO A 266 -5.55 17.29 4.31
N GLY A 267 -6.71 17.15 4.97
CA GLY A 267 -7.31 18.21 5.78
C GLY A 267 -6.52 18.62 7.01
N ILE A 268 -5.71 17.73 7.58
CA ILE A 268 -4.86 18.01 8.77
C ILE A 268 -3.37 18.12 8.43
N MET A 269 -3.01 17.88 7.18
CA MET A 269 -1.63 17.75 6.72
C MET A 269 -0.72 18.92 7.15
N ASN A 270 -1.20 20.16 6.97
CA ASN A 270 -0.40 21.34 7.30
C ASN A 270 -0.11 21.42 8.80
N GLU A 271 -1.08 21.07 9.66
CA GLU A 271 -0.93 21.10 11.11
C GLU A 271 0.04 20.00 11.59
N VAL A 272 0.00 18.83 10.96
CA VAL A 272 0.95 17.74 11.22
C VAL A 272 2.36 18.17 10.83
N LEU A 273 2.54 18.80 9.66
CA LEU A 273 3.84 19.30 9.18
C LEU A 273 4.39 20.43 10.05
N ASP A 274 3.52 21.26 10.63
CA ASP A 274 3.90 22.33 11.56
C ASP A 274 4.20 21.82 12.98
N SER A 275 3.95 20.55 13.27
CA SER A 275 4.21 19.93 14.58
C SER A 275 5.66 19.42 14.66
N PRO A 276 6.58 20.09 15.40
CA PRO A 276 8.02 19.82 15.31
C PRO A 276 8.46 18.47 15.91
N GLN A 277 7.58 17.81 16.66
CA GLN A 277 7.84 16.50 17.27
C GLN A 277 7.24 15.34 16.48
N LEU A 278 6.40 15.62 15.46
CA LEU A 278 5.88 14.60 14.55
C LEU A 278 6.83 14.40 13.36
N ASN A 279 7.27 13.19 13.18
CA ASN A 279 7.92 12.74 11.96
C ASN A 279 6.85 12.24 11.00
N MET A 280 6.74 12.88 9.84
CA MET A 280 5.86 12.41 8.78
C MET A 280 6.58 11.42 7.87
N HIS A 281 5.99 10.26 7.70
CA HIS A 281 6.40 9.25 6.75
C HIS A 281 5.37 9.17 5.64
N THR A 282 5.82 9.42 4.41
CA THR A 282 4.97 9.29 3.22
C THR A 282 5.45 8.12 2.37
N SER A 283 4.53 7.24 2.01
CA SER A 283 4.84 6.08 1.20
C SER A 283 3.80 5.86 0.11
N ARG A 284 4.19 5.13 -0.93
CA ARG A 284 3.30 4.79 -2.04
C ARG A 284 2.35 3.68 -1.63
N LEU A 285 1.09 3.81 -2.07
CA LEU A 285 0.12 2.72 -2.09
C LEU A 285 -0.05 2.21 -3.53
N PRO A 286 -0.33 0.95 -3.74
CA PRO A 286 -0.64 0.38 -5.06
C PRO A 286 -2.08 0.73 -5.47
N ARG A 287 -2.43 2.02 -5.37
CA ARG A 287 -3.72 2.58 -5.75
C ARG A 287 -3.50 3.69 -6.75
N ILE A 288 -4.13 3.56 -7.92
CA ILE A 288 -4.00 4.51 -9.02
C ILE A 288 -5.34 5.11 -9.38
N SER A 289 -5.43 6.43 -9.34
CA SER A 289 -6.56 7.17 -9.87
C SER A 289 -6.41 7.35 -11.37
N LEU A 290 -7.47 7.07 -12.11
CA LEU A 290 -7.45 7.08 -13.57
C LEU A 290 -8.81 7.41 -14.16
N VAL A 291 -8.83 7.77 -15.45
CA VAL A 291 -10.07 7.88 -16.22
C VAL A 291 -10.12 6.73 -17.24
N PHE A 292 -11.12 5.86 -17.10
CA PHE A 292 -11.50 4.96 -18.17
C PHE A 292 -12.30 5.73 -19.24
N LEU A 293 -11.99 5.46 -20.52
CA LEU A 293 -12.74 5.90 -21.67
C LEU A 293 -13.38 4.67 -22.30
N ASN A 294 -14.68 4.67 -22.53
CA ASN A 294 -15.36 3.55 -23.19
C ASN A 294 -15.01 3.51 -24.68
N THR A 295 -13.99 2.75 -25.03
CA THR A 295 -13.49 2.64 -26.42
C THR A 295 -14.46 1.87 -27.34
N LYS A 296 -15.50 1.21 -26.78
CA LYS A 296 -16.55 0.51 -27.52
C LYS A 296 -17.86 1.30 -27.59
N HIS A 297 -17.88 2.58 -27.15
CA HIS A 297 -19.08 3.40 -27.16
C HIS A 297 -19.62 3.58 -28.58
N SER A 298 -20.90 3.26 -28.81
CA SER A 298 -21.51 3.20 -30.15
C SER A 298 -21.60 4.55 -30.84
N GLU A 299 -21.84 5.62 -30.10
CA GLU A 299 -22.04 6.97 -30.63
C GLU A 299 -20.76 7.83 -30.60
N LYS A 300 -19.89 7.61 -29.59
CA LYS A 300 -18.66 8.38 -29.37
C LYS A 300 -17.43 7.59 -29.87
N THR A 301 -17.44 7.21 -31.13
CA THR A 301 -16.39 6.36 -31.72
C THR A 301 -14.98 6.94 -31.65
N TYR A 302 -14.86 8.28 -31.51
CA TYR A 302 -13.58 8.96 -31.31
C TYR A 302 -12.86 8.60 -30.00
N LEU A 303 -13.57 8.05 -29.00
CA LEU A 303 -12.95 7.53 -27.78
C LEU A 303 -11.98 6.36 -28.07
N ALA A 304 -12.22 5.62 -29.16
CA ALA A 304 -11.33 4.56 -29.62
C ALA A 304 -10.09 5.09 -30.37
N GLU A 305 -10.07 6.36 -30.78
CA GLU A 305 -8.96 6.94 -31.54
C GLU A 305 -7.76 7.23 -30.62
N LYS A 306 -6.60 6.63 -30.91
CA LYS A 306 -5.36 6.82 -30.14
C LYS A 306 -5.01 8.30 -29.98
N LYS A 307 -5.07 9.08 -31.08
CA LYS A 307 -4.74 10.51 -31.04
C LYS A 307 -5.68 11.32 -30.15
N PHE A 308 -6.95 10.92 -30.07
CA PHE A 308 -7.91 11.56 -29.17
C PHE A 308 -7.52 11.33 -27.70
N ARG A 309 -7.24 10.09 -27.32
CA ARG A 309 -6.78 9.78 -25.96
C ARG A 309 -5.46 10.46 -25.61
N GLN A 310 -4.54 10.54 -26.58
CA GLN A 310 -3.29 11.31 -26.42
C GLN A 310 -3.55 12.79 -26.20
N ALA A 311 -4.48 13.40 -26.95
CA ALA A 311 -4.86 14.81 -26.77
C ALA A 311 -5.44 15.04 -25.36
N LEU A 312 -6.34 14.18 -24.89
CA LEU A 312 -6.87 14.27 -23.53
C LEU A 312 -5.74 14.18 -22.50
N MET A 313 -4.83 13.22 -22.63
CA MET A 313 -3.74 12.99 -21.66
C MET A 313 -2.75 14.16 -21.63
N LEU A 314 -2.35 14.69 -22.78
CA LEU A 314 -1.41 15.82 -22.88
C LEU A 314 -1.99 17.13 -22.34
N SER A 315 -3.31 17.28 -22.34
CA SER A 315 -3.98 18.47 -21.81
C SER A 315 -4.20 18.44 -20.29
N ILE A 316 -3.93 17.33 -19.59
CA ILE A 316 -4.10 17.21 -18.14
C ILE A 316 -2.86 17.70 -17.40
N ASN A 317 -3.00 18.76 -16.61
CA ASN A 317 -1.96 19.22 -15.69
C ASN A 317 -2.02 18.42 -14.39
N ARG A 318 -1.40 17.22 -14.39
CA ARG A 318 -1.43 16.31 -13.24
C ARG A 318 -0.75 16.89 -12.01
N GLN A 319 0.33 17.67 -12.18
CA GLN A 319 0.99 18.32 -11.04
C GLN A 319 0.07 19.36 -10.39
N TRP A 320 -0.71 20.10 -11.19
CA TRP A 320 -1.70 21.03 -10.66
C TRP A 320 -2.80 20.30 -9.88
N ILE A 321 -3.28 19.16 -10.39
CA ILE A 321 -4.27 18.30 -9.70
C ILE A 321 -3.70 17.82 -8.36
N ILE A 322 -2.50 17.23 -8.35
CA ILE A 322 -1.86 16.73 -7.13
C ILE A 322 -1.69 17.84 -6.08
N ASN A 323 -1.24 19.02 -6.50
CA ASN A 323 -1.00 20.12 -5.58
C ASN A 323 -2.29 20.69 -4.96
N HIS A 324 -3.41 20.71 -5.71
CA HIS A 324 -4.65 21.36 -5.25
C HIS A 324 -5.68 20.39 -4.67
N ALA A 325 -5.84 19.21 -5.28
CA ALA A 325 -6.79 18.21 -4.77
C ALA A 325 -6.20 17.36 -3.63
N LEU A 326 -4.87 17.10 -3.66
CA LEU A 326 -4.21 16.18 -2.74
C LEU A 326 -3.16 16.88 -1.85
N GLN A 327 -3.07 18.21 -1.87
CA GLN A 327 -2.08 18.99 -1.12
C GLN A 327 -0.63 18.49 -1.30
N GLY A 328 -0.30 18.04 -2.51
CA GLY A 328 1.00 17.46 -2.84
C GLY A 328 1.14 15.96 -2.54
N GLN A 329 0.12 15.33 -1.96
CA GLN A 329 0.16 13.91 -1.56
C GLN A 329 -0.26 12.98 -2.70
N GLY A 330 0.55 12.95 -3.74
CA GLY A 330 0.35 12.10 -4.91
C GLY A 330 1.62 12.03 -5.76
N LEU A 331 1.71 11.01 -6.61
CA LEU A 331 2.81 10.84 -7.55
C LEU A 331 2.26 10.79 -8.98
N ILE A 332 2.95 11.45 -9.92
CA ILE A 332 2.59 11.38 -11.34
C ILE A 332 2.95 10.00 -11.87
N PRO A 333 1.99 9.22 -12.41
CA PRO A 333 2.26 7.91 -12.97
C PRO A 333 3.09 8.00 -14.26
N CYS A 334 4.10 7.14 -14.41
CA CYS A 334 4.76 6.88 -15.68
C CYS A 334 4.19 5.64 -16.38
N GLY A 335 3.44 4.81 -15.69
CA GLY A 335 2.78 3.61 -16.21
C GLY A 335 1.78 3.01 -15.24
N PRO A 336 1.12 1.90 -15.59
CA PRO A 336 0.08 1.27 -14.76
C PRO A 336 0.64 0.38 -13.64
N ILE A 337 1.96 0.19 -13.55
CA ILE A 337 2.63 -0.57 -12.49
C ILE A 337 3.39 0.39 -11.59
N MET A 338 3.17 0.27 -10.29
CA MET A 338 3.73 1.16 -9.26
C MET A 338 5.26 1.19 -9.30
N PRO A 339 5.89 2.38 -9.27
CA PRO A 339 7.35 2.52 -9.25
C PRO A 339 8.01 1.79 -8.07
N ALA A 340 9.28 1.39 -8.25
CA ALA A 340 10.13 0.67 -7.30
C ALA A 340 9.60 -0.70 -6.85
N THR A 341 8.66 -1.30 -7.59
CA THR A 341 8.35 -2.73 -7.49
C THR A 341 9.23 -3.53 -8.45
N TRP A 342 9.32 -4.84 -8.23
CA TRP A 342 10.12 -5.74 -9.09
C TRP A 342 9.66 -5.73 -10.56
N ALA A 343 8.39 -5.42 -10.81
CA ALA A 343 7.77 -5.44 -12.14
C ALA A 343 7.83 -4.11 -12.88
N HIS A 344 8.20 -3.02 -12.20
CA HIS A 344 8.21 -1.68 -12.78
C HIS A 344 9.28 -1.50 -13.86
N SER A 345 8.98 -0.69 -14.87
CA SER A 345 9.93 -0.30 -15.92
C SER A 345 10.57 1.05 -15.59
N GLU A 346 11.83 1.04 -15.16
CA GLU A 346 12.63 2.23 -14.84
C GLU A 346 12.84 3.17 -16.06
N SER A 347 12.61 2.66 -17.29
CA SER A 347 12.83 3.43 -18.53
C SER A 347 11.61 4.24 -18.96
N LEU A 348 10.48 4.14 -18.25
CA LEU A 348 9.29 4.90 -18.55
C LEU A 348 9.36 6.30 -17.94
N GLU A 349 9.06 7.30 -18.76
CA GLU A 349 8.89 8.68 -18.33
C GLU A 349 7.42 9.07 -18.42
N SER A 350 6.96 9.92 -17.50
CA SER A 350 5.58 10.42 -17.52
C SER A 350 5.34 11.32 -18.74
N LEU A 351 4.17 11.19 -19.37
CA LEU A 351 3.80 12.10 -20.47
C LEU A 351 3.74 13.55 -19.96
N PRO A 352 4.24 14.53 -20.73
CA PRO A 352 4.25 15.93 -20.31
C PRO A 352 2.84 16.54 -20.35
N PHE A 353 2.67 17.67 -19.64
CA PHE A 353 1.55 18.58 -19.87
C PHE A 353 1.89 19.47 -21.07
N ASP A 354 1.18 19.29 -22.18
CA ASP A 354 1.39 20.02 -23.44
C ASP A 354 0.04 20.25 -24.15
N PRO A 355 -0.73 21.25 -23.69
CA PRO A 355 -2.04 21.54 -24.26
C PRO A 355 -1.99 22.04 -25.74
N GLU A 356 -0.85 22.59 -26.18
CA GLU A 356 -0.65 22.99 -27.56
C GLU A 356 -0.57 21.78 -28.50
N SER A 357 0.19 20.75 -28.08
CA SER A 357 0.25 19.47 -28.83
C SER A 357 -1.11 18.77 -28.78
N ALA A 358 -1.81 18.82 -27.65
CA ALA A 358 -3.15 18.27 -27.51
C ALA A 358 -4.13 18.93 -28.53
N ALA A 359 -4.11 20.25 -28.61
CA ALA A 359 -4.94 21.00 -29.57
C ALA A 359 -4.62 20.60 -31.03
N ARG A 360 -3.33 20.50 -31.40
CA ARG A 360 -2.91 20.06 -32.74
C ARG A 360 -3.40 18.63 -33.10
N LEU A 361 -3.38 17.69 -32.13
CA LEU A 361 -3.90 16.34 -32.35
C LEU A 361 -5.41 16.35 -32.65
N LEU A 362 -6.18 17.24 -31.99
CA LEU A 362 -7.59 17.40 -32.28
C LEU A 362 -7.84 18.03 -33.67
N ASP A 363 -7.01 19.01 -34.07
CA ASP A 363 -7.04 19.58 -35.45
C ASP A 363 -6.75 18.49 -36.49
N GLU A 364 -5.74 17.62 -36.26
CA GLU A 364 -5.41 16.49 -37.17
C GLU A 364 -6.55 15.47 -37.27
N LEU A 365 -7.40 15.35 -36.25
CA LEU A 365 -8.59 14.52 -36.26
C LEU A 365 -9.80 15.21 -36.94
N GLY A 366 -9.66 16.47 -37.33
CA GLY A 366 -10.70 17.27 -37.97
C GLY A 366 -11.69 17.91 -36.99
N TRP A 367 -11.32 17.98 -35.70
CA TRP A 367 -12.10 18.73 -34.71
C TRP A 367 -11.65 20.21 -34.72
N GLU A 368 -12.41 21.08 -35.35
CA GLU A 368 -12.03 22.46 -35.57
C GLU A 368 -12.70 23.41 -34.56
N LEU A 369 -11.98 24.47 -34.17
CA LEU A 369 -12.55 25.58 -33.41
C LEU A 369 -13.22 26.60 -34.36
N PRO A 370 -14.32 27.25 -33.93
CA PRO A 370 -14.90 28.34 -34.67
C PRO A 370 -13.90 29.48 -34.86
N ALA A 371 -13.94 30.13 -36.04
CA ALA A 371 -13.06 31.25 -36.34
C ALA A 371 -13.24 32.40 -35.34
N GLY A 372 -12.15 32.79 -34.68
CA GLY A 372 -12.15 33.87 -33.67
C GLY A 372 -12.59 33.45 -32.27
N ALA A 373 -12.88 32.16 -32.03
CA ALA A 373 -13.17 31.68 -30.70
C ALA A 373 -11.95 31.82 -29.80
N SER A 374 -12.16 32.26 -28.54
CA SER A 374 -11.11 32.45 -27.55
C SER A 374 -11.34 31.56 -26.34
N PRO A 375 -10.28 31.02 -25.73
CA PRO A 375 -10.41 30.22 -24.51
C PRO A 375 -11.25 30.92 -23.44
N GLY A 376 -12.11 30.14 -22.76
CA GLY A 376 -13.00 30.64 -21.69
C GLY A 376 -14.32 31.25 -22.18
N THR A 377 -14.56 31.30 -23.49
CA THR A 377 -15.87 31.73 -24.06
C THR A 377 -16.74 30.50 -24.34
N THR A 378 -18.07 30.70 -24.41
CA THR A 378 -19.02 29.61 -24.73
C THR A 378 -18.89 29.12 -26.17
N GLU A 379 -18.31 29.93 -27.06
CA GLU A 379 -18.02 29.59 -28.44
C GLU A 379 -16.73 28.76 -28.61
N TYR A 380 -15.89 28.68 -27.59
CA TYR A 380 -14.63 27.92 -27.65
C TYR A 380 -14.90 26.42 -27.51
N ARG A 381 -15.57 25.86 -28.51
CA ARG A 381 -15.95 24.45 -28.58
C ARG A 381 -15.63 23.90 -29.95
N ARG A 382 -14.94 22.77 -29.98
CA ARG A 382 -14.59 22.09 -31.22
C ARG A 382 -15.78 21.36 -31.81
N ALA A 383 -15.86 21.35 -33.14
CA ALA A 383 -16.88 20.60 -33.87
C ALA A 383 -16.25 19.90 -35.07
N LYS A 384 -16.89 18.83 -35.52
CA LYS A 384 -16.60 18.12 -36.76
C LYS A 384 -17.90 17.68 -37.39
N ASP A 385 -18.12 18.01 -38.68
CA ASP A 385 -19.34 17.63 -39.41
C ASP A 385 -20.64 18.01 -38.65
N ASP A 386 -20.68 19.22 -38.10
CA ASP A 386 -21.77 19.79 -37.27
C ASP A 386 -21.97 19.07 -35.91
N GLN A 387 -21.14 18.06 -35.56
CA GLN A 387 -21.14 17.41 -34.25
C GLN A 387 -20.19 18.12 -33.30
N LEU A 388 -20.71 18.56 -32.13
CA LEU A 388 -19.89 19.12 -31.07
C LEU A 388 -19.02 18.03 -30.41
N LEU A 389 -17.77 18.39 -30.11
CA LEU A 389 -16.88 17.55 -29.32
C LEU A 389 -17.27 17.66 -27.85
N ALA A 390 -17.94 16.63 -27.31
CA ALA A 390 -18.48 16.64 -25.96
C ALA A 390 -18.23 15.29 -25.27
N LEU A 391 -17.99 15.32 -23.95
CA LEU A 391 -17.71 14.18 -23.13
C LEU A 391 -18.44 14.28 -21.78
N GLU A 392 -19.20 13.24 -21.40
CA GLU A 392 -19.68 13.06 -20.04
C GLU A 392 -18.59 12.38 -19.19
N LEU A 393 -18.23 13.00 -18.05
CA LEU A 393 -17.34 12.44 -17.06
C LEU A 393 -18.13 12.10 -15.80
N ILE A 394 -18.27 10.81 -15.54
CA ILE A 394 -18.86 10.27 -14.30
C ILE A 394 -17.78 10.23 -13.22
N TYR A 395 -18.13 10.60 -12.00
CA TYR A 395 -17.27 10.51 -10.82
C TYR A 395 -18.11 10.25 -9.57
N THR A 396 -17.49 9.72 -8.52
CA THR A 396 -18.18 9.42 -7.27
C THR A 396 -18.34 10.66 -6.39
N ASP A 397 -19.27 10.60 -5.43
CA ASP A 397 -19.53 11.61 -4.39
C ASP A 397 -18.36 11.82 -3.39
N ASN A 398 -17.24 11.16 -3.61
CA ASN A 398 -15.99 11.39 -2.88
C ASN A 398 -15.52 12.85 -3.08
N PRO A 399 -15.24 13.62 -2.00
CA PRO A 399 -14.83 15.02 -2.10
C PRO A 399 -13.59 15.26 -2.96
N THR A 400 -12.61 14.35 -2.92
CA THR A 400 -11.39 14.43 -3.74
C THR A 400 -11.71 14.19 -5.21
N HIS A 401 -12.53 13.17 -5.52
CA HIS A 401 -12.95 12.91 -6.91
C HIS A 401 -13.71 14.09 -7.52
N LYS A 402 -14.54 14.79 -6.74
CA LYS A 402 -15.24 15.99 -7.19
C LYS A 402 -14.25 17.09 -7.61
N ILE A 403 -13.26 17.39 -6.76
CA ILE A 403 -12.24 18.41 -7.07
C ILE A 403 -11.45 17.99 -8.32
N VAL A 404 -11.03 16.72 -8.40
CA VAL A 404 -10.28 16.19 -9.55
C VAL A 404 -11.11 16.28 -10.84
N ALA A 405 -12.40 15.92 -10.80
CA ALA A 405 -13.30 15.99 -11.96
C ALA A 405 -13.48 17.43 -12.47
N GLU A 406 -13.64 18.41 -11.59
CA GLU A 406 -13.70 19.83 -11.94
C GLU A 406 -12.41 20.33 -12.58
N MET A 407 -11.26 19.86 -12.08
CA MET A 407 -9.94 20.20 -12.63
C MET A 407 -9.71 19.54 -13.99
N LEU A 408 -10.12 18.28 -14.18
CA LEU A 408 -10.10 17.60 -15.48
C LEU A 408 -10.98 18.33 -16.49
N LYS A 409 -12.21 18.70 -16.10
CA LYS A 409 -13.08 19.53 -16.93
C LYS A 409 -12.39 20.81 -17.37
N THR A 410 -11.80 21.56 -16.44
CA THR A 410 -11.07 22.80 -16.74
C THR A 410 -9.95 22.58 -17.77
N ASN A 411 -9.16 21.51 -17.59
CA ASN A 411 -8.08 21.16 -18.50
C ASN A 411 -8.60 20.82 -19.91
N TRP A 412 -9.63 19.98 -20.03
CA TRP A 412 -10.18 19.57 -21.32
C TRP A 412 -10.96 20.68 -22.02
N GLU A 413 -11.67 21.53 -21.28
CA GLU A 413 -12.33 22.71 -21.85
C GLU A 413 -11.32 23.74 -22.40
N SER A 414 -10.09 23.78 -21.84
CA SER A 414 -9.01 24.63 -22.34
C SER A 414 -8.54 24.30 -23.76
N ILE A 415 -8.79 23.07 -24.23
CA ILE A 415 -8.47 22.61 -25.58
C ILE A 415 -9.73 22.54 -26.49
N GLY A 416 -10.88 23.03 -26.02
CA GLY A 416 -12.12 23.14 -26.77
C GLY A 416 -13.06 21.93 -26.71
N LEU A 417 -12.84 20.99 -25.75
CA LEU A 417 -13.78 19.92 -25.46
C LEU A 417 -14.88 20.43 -24.51
N GLN A 418 -16.13 20.13 -24.78
CA GLN A 418 -17.22 20.39 -23.83
C GLN A 418 -17.29 19.20 -22.83
N VAL A 419 -17.24 19.48 -21.52
CA VAL A 419 -17.31 18.44 -20.50
C VAL A 419 -18.54 18.61 -19.62
N GLU A 420 -19.33 17.55 -19.52
CA GLU A 420 -20.44 17.44 -18.59
C GLU A 420 -20.02 16.55 -17.42
N LEU A 421 -20.19 17.04 -16.19
CA LEU A 421 -19.86 16.30 -14.97
C LEU A 421 -21.11 15.64 -14.41
N LYS A 422 -21.01 14.35 -14.08
CA LYS A 422 -22.08 13.56 -13.48
C LYS A 422 -21.61 12.90 -12.19
N GLU A 423 -22.08 13.44 -11.07
CA GLU A 423 -21.82 12.87 -9.75
C GLU A 423 -22.76 11.67 -9.49
N VAL A 424 -22.19 10.56 -8.96
CA VAL A 424 -22.93 9.35 -8.59
C VAL A 424 -22.50 8.87 -7.22
N GLU A 425 -23.37 8.12 -6.52
CA GLU A 425 -23.02 7.49 -5.25
C GLU A 425 -21.92 6.44 -5.46
N SER A 426 -20.94 6.40 -4.57
CA SER A 426 -19.78 5.49 -4.65
C SER A 426 -20.20 4.02 -4.79
N ASP A 427 -21.20 3.58 -3.99
CA ASP A 427 -21.69 2.21 -3.98
C ASP A 427 -22.40 1.81 -5.29
N SER A 428 -22.90 2.78 -6.04
CA SER A 428 -23.63 2.54 -7.28
C SER A 428 -22.74 2.52 -8.53
N LEU A 429 -21.54 3.09 -8.47
CA LEU A 429 -20.65 3.24 -9.62
C LEU A 429 -20.36 1.90 -10.32
N LEU A 430 -20.03 0.87 -9.54
CA LEU A 430 -19.66 -0.44 -10.08
C LEU A 430 -20.85 -1.08 -10.84
N GLN A 431 -21.99 -1.23 -10.17
CA GLN A 431 -23.12 -2.00 -10.68
C GLN A 431 -23.90 -1.27 -11.77
N ILE A 432 -23.97 0.07 -11.70
CA ILE A 432 -24.80 0.87 -12.61
C ILE A 432 -24.03 1.35 -13.84
N HIS A 433 -22.70 1.61 -13.69
CA HIS A 433 -21.93 2.23 -14.78
C HIS A 433 -20.77 1.34 -15.27
N LEU A 434 -19.94 0.80 -14.36
CA LEU A 434 -18.74 0.06 -14.76
C LEU A 434 -19.05 -1.33 -15.32
N GLU A 435 -19.81 -2.15 -14.60
CA GLU A 435 -20.17 -3.50 -15.06
C GLU A 435 -21.01 -3.50 -16.35
N PRO A 436 -22.03 -2.65 -16.49
CA PRO A 436 -22.79 -2.55 -17.76
C PRO A 436 -22.05 -1.81 -18.88
N ARG A 437 -20.90 -1.16 -18.60
CA ARG A 437 -20.17 -0.25 -19.52
C ARG A 437 -21.03 0.92 -19.99
N ASP A 438 -21.93 1.42 -19.14
CA ASP A 438 -22.84 2.53 -19.41
C ASP A 438 -22.20 3.86 -18.99
N PHE A 439 -21.20 4.31 -19.77
CA PHE A 439 -20.47 5.57 -19.58
C PHE A 439 -19.72 5.96 -20.85
N GLU A 440 -19.38 7.23 -21.00
CA GLU A 440 -18.41 7.77 -21.98
C GLU A 440 -17.00 7.81 -21.35
N ALA A 441 -16.89 8.47 -20.19
CA ALA A 441 -15.69 8.51 -19.36
C ALA A 441 -16.05 8.37 -17.88
N VAL A 442 -15.18 7.71 -17.10
CA VAL A 442 -15.37 7.55 -15.66
C VAL A 442 -14.07 7.75 -14.91
N LEU A 443 -14.06 8.66 -13.93
CA LEU A 443 -12.99 8.83 -12.96
C LEU A 443 -13.18 7.83 -11.83
N THR A 444 -12.21 6.96 -11.62
CA THR A 444 -12.23 5.92 -10.61
C THR A 444 -10.81 5.57 -10.16
N GLU A 445 -10.69 4.59 -9.28
CA GLU A 445 -9.41 4.06 -8.82
C GLU A 445 -9.30 2.55 -9.09
N ILE A 446 -8.09 2.10 -9.42
CA ILE A 446 -7.70 0.70 -9.33
C ILE A 446 -6.91 0.54 -8.04
N ASP A 447 -7.39 -0.31 -7.16
CA ASP A 447 -6.73 -0.67 -5.91
C ASP A 447 -6.13 -2.08 -6.02
N LEU A 448 -4.79 -2.16 -5.97
CA LEU A 448 -4.01 -3.40 -5.98
C LEU A 448 -3.42 -3.68 -4.59
N SER A 449 -4.00 -3.09 -3.54
CA SER A 449 -3.57 -3.34 -2.16
C SER A 449 -3.59 -4.85 -1.86
N ARG A 450 -2.61 -5.29 -1.04
CA ARG A 450 -2.40 -6.68 -0.65
C ARG A 450 -1.87 -7.61 -1.76
N SER A 451 -1.62 -7.08 -2.96
CA SER A 451 -1.10 -7.85 -4.09
C SER A 451 0.24 -7.27 -4.54
N PRO A 452 1.38 -7.72 -3.98
CA PRO A 452 2.71 -7.29 -4.42
C PRO A 452 3.02 -7.65 -5.88
N ASP A 453 2.37 -8.68 -6.40
CA ASP A 453 2.31 -8.94 -7.84
C ASP A 453 1.28 -8.00 -8.48
N PRO A 454 1.67 -7.17 -9.45
CA PRO A 454 0.74 -6.20 -10.03
C PRO A 454 -0.40 -6.84 -10.84
N ASP A 455 -0.24 -8.09 -11.28
CA ASP A 455 -1.15 -8.85 -12.16
C ASP A 455 -2.11 -7.97 -12.99
N PRO A 456 -1.65 -7.28 -14.05
CA PRO A 456 -2.50 -6.36 -14.80
C PRO A 456 -3.61 -7.02 -15.63
N TYR A 457 -3.64 -8.35 -15.67
CA TYR A 457 -4.56 -9.13 -16.50
C TYR A 457 -6.05 -8.79 -16.29
N PRO A 458 -6.58 -8.67 -15.05
CA PRO A 458 -7.99 -8.38 -14.84
C PRO A 458 -8.46 -7.07 -15.48
N PHE A 459 -7.55 -6.09 -15.57
CA PHE A 459 -7.87 -4.74 -16.03
C PHE A 459 -7.60 -4.49 -17.51
N TRP A 460 -6.68 -5.26 -18.13
CA TRP A 460 -6.14 -4.91 -19.46
C TRP A 460 -6.15 -6.04 -20.47
N HIS A 461 -6.54 -7.26 -20.09
CA HIS A 461 -6.64 -8.38 -21.01
C HIS A 461 -7.93 -8.34 -21.83
N ASP A 462 -7.89 -8.79 -23.10
CA ASP A 462 -9.02 -8.77 -24.03
C ASP A 462 -10.23 -9.57 -23.51
N SER A 463 -10.00 -10.71 -22.85
CA SER A 463 -11.09 -11.53 -22.29
C SER A 463 -11.88 -10.86 -21.16
N GLN A 464 -11.32 -9.79 -20.59
CA GLN A 464 -11.91 -9.07 -19.46
C GLN A 464 -12.83 -7.90 -19.88
N THR A 465 -13.05 -7.74 -21.20
CA THR A 465 -13.84 -6.62 -21.73
C THR A 465 -15.35 -6.77 -21.53
N GLU A 466 -15.88 -8.00 -21.45
CA GLU A 466 -17.33 -8.22 -21.36
C GLU A 466 -17.81 -8.44 -19.91
N SER A 467 -17.10 -9.27 -19.15
CA SER A 467 -17.50 -9.66 -17.79
C SER A 467 -16.42 -9.44 -16.72
N GLY A 468 -15.24 -8.94 -17.09
CA GLY A 468 -14.14 -8.63 -16.17
C GLY A 468 -13.99 -7.13 -15.90
N GLN A 469 -12.80 -6.72 -15.47
CA GLN A 469 -12.53 -5.35 -15.02
C GLN A 469 -11.90 -4.46 -16.10
N ASN A 470 -11.80 -4.92 -17.35
CA ASN A 470 -11.40 -4.09 -18.49
C ASN A 470 -12.59 -3.20 -18.89
N TYR A 471 -12.94 -2.27 -18.01
CA TYR A 471 -14.14 -1.43 -18.14
C TYR A 471 -14.09 -0.52 -19.37
N GLY A 472 -12.90 -0.06 -19.77
CA GLY A 472 -12.71 0.75 -20.98
C GLY A 472 -12.93 -0.01 -22.30
N GLY A 473 -13.06 -1.33 -22.26
CA GLY A 473 -13.27 -2.18 -23.44
C GLY A 473 -12.10 -2.17 -24.43
N PHE A 474 -10.92 -1.69 -23.99
CA PHE A 474 -9.72 -1.61 -24.84
C PHE A 474 -9.15 -2.99 -25.12
N THR A 475 -8.73 -3.24 -26.35
CA THR A 475 -8.13 -4.53 -26.77
C THR A 475 -6.82 -4.29 -27.52
N ASP A 476 -5.80 -5.07 -27.18
CA ASP A 476 -4.52 -5.17 -27.92
C ASP A 476 -3.92 -6.57 -27.76
N ARG A 477 -3.76 -7.28 -28.87
CA ARG A 477 -3.29 -8.66 -28.87
C ARG A 477 -1.93 -8.85 -28.19
N ASN A 478 -1.00 -7.89 -28.32
CA ASN A 478 0.33 -8.03 -27.72
C ASN A 478 0.25 -7.89 -26.20
N ILE A 479 -0.56 -6.94 -25.71
CA ILE A 479 -0.85 -6.79 -24.29
C ILE A 479 -1.39 -8.13 -23.76
N SER A 480 -2.45 -8.66 -24.37
CA SER A 480 -3.07 -9.92 -23.93
C SER A 480 -2.07 -11.08 -23.88
N ILE A 481 -1.26 -11.28 -24.93
CA ILE A 481 -0.24 -12.35 -24.96
C ILE A 481 0.78 -12.18 -23.81
N TRP A 482 1.28 -10.98 -23.56
CA TRP A 482 2.27 -10.76 -22.49
C TRP A 482 1.66 -10.97 -21.09
N LEU A 483 0.42 -10.58 -20.87
CA LEU A 483 -0.27 -10.79 -19.60
C LEU A 483 -0.58 -12.28 -19.36
N GLU A 484 -1.03 -13.01 -20.38
CA GLU A 484 -1.21 -14.47 -20.33
C GLU A 484 0.11 -15.18 -19.97
N GLN A 485 1.19 -14.83 -20.68
CA GLN A 485 2.50 -15.41 -20.43
C GLN A 485 3.02 -15.06 -19.03
N ALA A 486 2.81 -13.85 -18.55
CA ALA A 486 3.24 -13.45 -17.21
C ALA A 486 2.55 -14.28 -16.11
N ARG A 487 1.26 -14.57 -16.25
CA ARG A 487 0.51 -15.38 -15.28
C ARG A 487 1.01 -16.81 -15.13
N VAL A 488 1.56 -17.39 -16.20
CA VAL A 488 2.02 -18.80 -16.21
C VAL A 488 3.55 -18.93 -16.07
N THR A 489 4.28 -17.83 -15.92
CA THR A 489 5.74 -17.81 -15.82
C THR A 489 6.17 -17.61 -14.37
N PRO A 490 6.74 -18.60 -13.65
CA PRO A 490 7.15 -18.45 -12.25
C PRO A 490 8.44 -17.64 -12.08
N ASP A 491 9.27 -17.51 -13.13
CA ASP A 491 10.53 -16.75 -13.07
C ASP A 491 10.28 -15.23 -13.04
N PHE A 492 10.65 -14.58 -11.95
CA PHE A 492 10.47 -13.14 -11.73
C PHE A 492 11.18 -12.28 -12.79
N GLY A 493 12.37 -12.65 -13.22
CA GLY A 493 13.13 -11.91 -14.22
C GLY A 493 12.41 -11.90 -15.57
N ARG A 494 11.92 -13.06 -15.99
CA ARG A 494 11.15 -13.20 -17.23
C ARG A 494 9.80 -12.50 -17.16
N ARG A 495 9.10 -12.59 -16.03
CA ARG A 495 7.85 -11.84 -15.81
C ARG A 495 8.07 -10.34 -15.86
N ALA A 496 9.13 -9.84 -15.22
CA ALA A 496 9.49 -8.42 -15.27
C ALA A 496 9.72 -7.93 -16.72
N GLU A 497 10.29 -8.76 -17.62
CA GLU A 497 10.40 -8.42 -19.05
C GLU A 497 9.03 -8.31 -19.71
N LEU A 498 8.13 -9.25 -19.45
CA LEU A 498 6.77 -9.25 -20.00
C LEU A 498 5.99 -8.01 -19.52
N TYR A 499 6.08 -7.69 -18.24
CA TYR A 499 5.46 -6.50 -17.68
C TYR A 499 6.08 -5.19 -18.17
N ARG A 500 7.39 -5.13 -18.45
CA ARG A 500 8.01 -3.97 -19.10
C ARG A 500 7.46 -3.77 -20.52
N ASN A 501 7.34 -4.84 -21.31
CA ASN A 501 6.76 -4.75 -22.65
C ASN A 501 5.31 -4.27 -22.62
N PHE A 502 4.51 -4.78 -21.68
CA PHE A 502 3.15 -4.31 -21.41
C PHE A 502 3.12 -2.81 -21.09
N GLN A 503 3.94 -2.34 -20.15
CA GLN A 503 3.96 -0.94 -19.72
C GLN A 503 4.32 0.02 -20.86
N HIS A 504 5.32 -0.29 -21.66
CA HIS A 504 5.67 0.51 -22.85
C HIS A 504 4.52 0.57 -23.86
N ARG A 505 3.86 -0.57 -24.10
CA ARG A 505 2.73 -0.64 -25.02
C ARG A 505 1.52 0.12 -24.47
N PHE A 506 1.27 0.01 -23.17
CA PHE A 506 0.24 0.76 -22.48
C PHE A 506 0.43 2.28 -22.65
N GLN A 507 1.63 2.77 -22.42
CA GLN A 507 1.95 4.20 -22.56
C GLN A 507 1.80 4.67 -24.03
N ASP A 508 2.17 3.84 -25.00
CA ASP A 508 1.98 4.16 -26.42
C ASP A 508 0.49 4.25 -26.81
N LEU A 509 -0.33 3.32 -26.33
CA LEU A 509 -1.73 3.17 -26.74
C LEU A 509 -2.73 3.92 -25.85
N LEU A 510 -2.37 4.23 -24.60
CA LEU A 510 -3.21 4.87 -23.60
C LEU A 510 -4.60 4.22 -23.45
N PRO A 511 -4.70 2.97 -23.00
CA PRO A 511 -5.99 2.31 -22.75
C PRO A 511 -6.86 3.05 -21.72
N ALA A 512 -6.22 3.78 -20.80
CA ALA A 512 -6.84 4.68 -19.83
C ALA A 512 -5.90 5.87 -19.58
N LEU A 513 -6.44 6.94 -18.98
CA LEU A 513 -5.69 8.14 -18.62
C LEU A 513 -5.30 8.05 -17.14
N LEU A 514 -4.02 7.80 -16.86
CA LEU A 514 -3.51 7.69 -15.50
C LEU A 514 -3.28 9.08 -14.91
N ILE A 515 -3.94 9.39 -13.78
CA ILE A 515 -3.94 10.74 -13.20
C ILE A 515 -2.88 10.85 -12.11
N TYR A 516 -2.98 10.07 -11.05
CA TYR A 516 -2.00 10.03 -9.97
C TYR A 516 -1.98 8.66 -9.28
N TYR A 517 -0.85 8.34 -8.63
CA TYR A 517 -0.78 7.33 -7.59
C TYR A 517 -1.08 7.97 -6.25
N ASN A 518 -1.89 7.30 -5.45
CA ASN A 518 -2.15 7.69 -4.07
C ASN A 518 -0.91 7.45 -3.22
N VAL A 519 -0.71 8.30 -2.23
CA VAL A 519 0.29 8.10 -1.19
C VAL A 519 -0.39 7.96 0.16
N TYR A 520 0.20 7.16 1.01
CA TYR A 520 -0.18 7.01 2.39
C TYR A 520 0.72 7.88 3.25
N SER A 521 0.13 8.65 4.15
CA SER A 521 0.84 9.52 5.07
C SER A 521 0.59 9.07 6.50
N TYR A 522 1.67 8.80 7.21
CA TYR A 522 1.75 8.33 8.57
C TYR A 522 2.56 9.31 9.42
N ALA A 523 2.05 9.70 10.57
CA ALA A 523 2.76 10.61 11.47
C ALA A 523 3.03 9.91 12.81
N ILE A 524 4.28 10.03 13.29
CA ILE A 524 4.71 9.40 14.54
C ILE A 524 5.64 10.33 15.32
N ASP A 525 5.50 10.33 16.65
CA ASP A 525 6.34 11.14 17.54
C ASP A 525 7.82 10.75 17.41
N ALA A 526 8.68 11.74 17.36
CA ALA A 526 10.13 11.59 17.23
C ALA A 526 10.79 10.81 18.38
N GLN A 527 10.09 10.59 19.50
CA GLN A 527 10.56 9.74 20.59
C GLN A 527 10.56 8.25 20.19
N VAL A 528 9.67 7.84 19.28
CA VAL A 528 9.64 6.47 18.76
C VAL A 528 10.71 6.32 17.69
N GLN A 529 11.72 5.57 17.98
CA GLN A 529 12.89 5.36 17.13
C GLN A 529 12.83 4.03 16.41
N GLY A 530 13.65 3.85 15.34
CA GLY A 530 13.70 2.61 14.56
C GLY A 530 12.59 2.49 13.50
N VAL A 531 11.72 3.47 13.40
CA VAL A 531 10.60 3.48 12.46
C VAL A 531 11.10 3.61 11.03
N THR A 532 10.71 2.68 10.16
CA THR A 532 11.01 2.73 8.72
C THR A 532 9.75 2.37 7.95
N VAL A 533 9.18 3.36 7.28
CA VAL A 533 8.02 3.16 6.41
C VAL A 533 8.50 3.15 4.96
N GLY A 534 8.48 1.97 4.35
CA GLY A 534 8.88 1.75 2.96
C GLY A 534 7.69 1.74 1.99
N PRO A 535 7.87 1.29 0.75
CA PRO A 535 6.75 1.01 -0.14
C PRO A 535 5.77 0.05 0.53
N LEU A 536 4.49 0.42 0.52
CA LEU A 536 3.41 -0.32 1.16
C LEU A 536 2.58 -1.03 0.09
N TYR A 537 2.14 -2.24 0.38
CA TYR A 537 1.12 -2.98 -0.37
C TYR A 537 -0.21 -2.98 0.39
N ASP A 538 -0.17 -2.67 1.68
CA ASP A 538 -1.31 -2.39 2.54
C ASP A 538 -0.86 -1.34 3.58
N PRO A 539 -1.74 -0.44 4.08
CA PRO A 539 -1.38 0.49 5.15
C PRO A 539 -0.78 -0.16 6.38
N SER A 540 -1.20 -1.41 6.72
CA SER A 540 -0.64 -2.20 7.83
C SER A 540 0.84 -2.55 7.66
N ASP A 541 1.37 -2.49 6.44
CA ASP A 541 2.80 -2.70 6.17
C ASP A 541 3.71 -1.64 6.81
N ARG A 542 3.17 -0.51 7.32
CA ARG A 542 3.95 0.44 8.12
C ARG A 542 4.56 -0.21 9.35
N PHE A 543 3.95 -1.29 9.84
CA PHE A 543 4.44 -2.10 10.95
C PHE A 543 5.42 -3.20 10.54
N ARG A 544 5.84 -3.28 9.27
CA ARG A 544 6.72 -4.36 8.77
C ARG A 544 7.98 -4.53 9.61
N ASN A 545 8.53 -3.46 10.18
CA ASN A 545 9.70 -3.48 11.06
C ASN A 545 9.38 -3.09 12.51
N ILE A 546 8.17 -3.33 12.99
CA ILE A 546 7.73 -2.96 14.35
C ILE A 546 8.63 -3.55 15.45
N VAL A 547 9.25 -4.70 15.20
CA VAL A 547 10.19 -5.34 16.12
C VAL A 547 11.45 -4.51 16.38
N ASP A 548 11.80 -3.59 15.45
CA ASP A 548 12.93 -2.67 15.56
C ASP A 548 12.55 -1.34 16.25
N TRP A 549 11.25 -1.09 16.48
CA TRP A 549 10.81 0.16 17.10
C TRP A 549 11.13 0.17 18.58
N TYR A 550 11.66 1.30 19.08
CA TYR A 550 12.04 1.42 20.48
C TYR A 550 11.80 2.84 21.02
N LEU A 551 11.55 2.91 22.32
CA LEU A 551 11.39 4.16 23.10
C LEU A 551 12.56 4.37 24.06
N LEU A 552 13.23 3.30 24.46
CA LEU A 552 14.26 3.33 25.49
C LEU A 552 15.62 3.02 24.88
N THR A 553 16.64 3.76 25.35
CA THR A 553 18.04 3.54 24.96
C THR A 553 18.95 3.42 26.17
N ARG A 554 19.98 2.60 26.05
CA ARG A 554 21.06 2.50 27.01
C ARG A 554 22.33 3.11 26.43
N ARG A 555 22.93 4.07 27.14
CA ARG A 555 24.27 4.55 26.80
C ARG A 555 25.29 3.59 27.41
N SER A 556 26.10 2.94 26.59
CA SER A 556 27.27 2.20 27.02
C SER A 556 28.52 3.04 26.75
N TYR A 557 29.46 3.06 27.70
CA TYR A 557 30.77 3.65 27.54
C TYR A 557 31.76 2.51 27.37
N SER A 558 32.47 2.44 26.26
CA SER A 558 33.64 1.54 26.17
C SER A 558 34.84 2.28 26.72
N VAL A 559 35.46 1.74 27.76
CA VAL A 559 36.80 2.13 28.16
C VAL A 559 37.72 1.28 27.30
N GLN A 560 38.43 1.86 26.35
CA GLN A 560 39.53 1.16 25.70
C GLN A 560 40.58 0.89 26.78
N GLY A 561 40.71 -0.38 27.17
CA GLY A 561 41.81 -0.83 28.00
C GLY A 561 43.08 -0.69 27.20
N SER A 562 44.04 0.10 27.73
CA SER A 562 45.42 0.08 27.28
C SER A 562 46.01 -1.30 27.56
N ASP A 563 46.18 -2.12 26.53
CA ASP A 563 47.16 -3.22 26.56
C ASP A 563 48.58 -2.69 26.40
#